data_958513228bf364c8426be7f521f6fa02
#
_entry.id   958513228bf364c8426be7f521f6fa02
#
_cell.length_a   1.000
_cell.length_b   1.000
_cell.length_c   1.000
_cell.angle_alpha   90.00
_cell.angle_beta   90.00
_cell.angle_gamma   90.00
#
_symmetry.space_group_name_H-M   'P 1'
#
loop_
_entity.id
_entity.type
_entity.pdbx_description
1 polymer ?
#
loop_
_entity_poly.entity_id
_entity_poly.type
_entity_poly.pdbx_seq_one_letter_code
_entity_poly.pdbx_strand_id
1 'polypeptide(L)'
;MPYKDPKVSKAKHKEWSAKHYQKNKDEVKVRSRKTRKQKKQEWLEFKRGLSCTKCGFSHPAVIDFHHVGPKKYSVNELIGNGRFKTAYEEIKQCVALCANCHRIHHYDEHERKRGPKPPLEPNTD
;
A
#
# COMPACT_ATOMS: atom_id res chain seq x y z
N MET A 1 -22.06 -6.07 35.51
CA MET A 1 -23.13 -7.06 35.19
C MET A 1 -23.35 -7.06 33.69
N PRO A 2 -23.32 -8.20 33.04
CA PRO A 2 -23.66 -8.23 31.63
C PRO A 2 -25.14 -7.91 31.44
N TYR A 3 -25.46 -7.03 30.52
CA TYR A 3 -26.84 -6.71 30.19
C TYR A 3 -27.47 -7.88 29.46
N LYS A 4 -28.67 -8.27 29.89
CA LYS A 4 -29.40 -9.41 29.31
C LYS A 4 -29.88 -9.14 27.88
N ASP A 5 -30.17 -7.86 27.56
CA ASP A 5 -30.61 -7.45 26.22
C ASP A 5 -29.42 -7.05 25.35
N PRO A 6 -29.20 -7.70 24.18
CA PRO A 6 -28.09 -7.35 23.28
C PRO A 6 -28.14 -5.92 22.77
N LYS A 7 -29.34 -5.34 22.57
CA LYS A 7 -29.50 -3.95 22.13
C LYS A 7 -29.06 -2.98 23.21
N VAL A 8 -29.41 -3.23 24.47
CA VAL A 8 -29.02 -2.41 25.61
C VAL A 8 -27.50 -2.50 25.82
N SER A 9 -26.93 -3.69 25.74
CA SER A 9 -25.49 -3.92 25.87
C SER A 9 -24.71 -3.15 24.80
N LYS A 10 -25.16 -3.21 23.56
CA LYS A 10 -24.53 -2.51 22.42
C LYS A 10 -24.61 -0.99 22.59
N ALA A 11 -25.77 -0.46 23.00
CA ALA A 11 -25.95 0.97 23.24
C ALA A 11 -25.05 1.47 24.38
N LYS A 12 -24.97 0.74 25.48
CA LYS A 12 -24.10 1.06 26.62
C LYS A 12 -22.62 0.99 26.26
N HIS A 13 -22.22 0.02 25.48
CA HIS A 13 -20.84 -0.08 24.99
C HIS A 13 -20.48 1.10 24.09
N LYS A 14 -21.37 1.49 23.20
CA LYS A 14 -21.19 2.65 22.32
C LYS A 14 -21.04 3.94 23.13
N GLU A 15 -21.91 4.15 24.13
CA GLU A 15 -21.84 5.30 25.01
C GLU A 15 -20.53 5.35 25.80
N TRP A 16 -20.15 4.21 26.41
CA TRP A 16 -18.89 4.10 27.14
C TRP A 16 -17.68 4.38 26.24
N SER A 17 -17.65 3.80 25.05
CA SER A 17 -16.57 4.02 24.07
C SER A 17 -16.45 5.47 23.66
N ALA A 18 -17.58 6.14 23.43
CA ALA A 18 -17.60 7.56 23.07
C ALA A 18 -17.05 8.44 24.20
N LYS A 19 -17.49 8.20 25.44
CA LYS A 19 -16.98 8.92 26.62
C LYS A 19 -15.51 8.68 26.85
N HIS A 20 -15.08 7.43 26.75
CA HIS A 20 -13.67 7.05 26.91
C HIS A 20 -12.80 7.72 25.84
N TYR A 21 -13.25 7.73 24.60
CA TYR A 21 -12.56 8.41 23.50
C TYR A 21 -12.45 9.91 23.74
N GLN A 22 -13.51 10.59 24.14
CA GLN A 22 -13.49 12.03 24.43
C GLN A 22 -12.50 12.37 25.56
N LYS A 23 -12.45 11.54 26.60
CA LYS A 23 -11.55 11.73 27.73
C LYS A 23 -10.10 11.54 27.34
N ASN A 24 -9.78 10.54 26.48
CA ASN A 24 -8.42 10.15 26.15
C ASN A 24 -8.03 10.49 24.71
N LYS A 25 -8.78 11.34 24.06
CA LYS A 25 -8.63 11.71 22.64
C LYS A 25 -7.20 12.12 22.27
N ASP A 26 -6.58 12.97 23.06
CA ASP A 26 -5.24 13.48 22.77
C ASP A 26 -4.17 12.37 22.92
N GLU A 27 -4.27 11.56 23.97
CA GLU A 27 -3.38 10.42 24.18
C GLU A 27 -3.52 9.39 23.06
N VAL A 28 -4.74 9.08 22.64
CA VAL A 28 -5.02 8.15 21.54
C VAL A 28 -4.41 8.65 20.25
N LYS A 29 -4.55 9.94 19.94
CA LYS A 29 -3.96 10.55 18.73
C LYS A 29 -2.43 10.48 18.75
N VAL A 30 -1.81 10.81 19.88
CA VAL A 30 -0.34 10.75 20.02
C VAL A 30 0.15 9.32 19.82
N ARG A 31 -0.49 8.36 20.46
CA ARG A 31 -0.15 6.94 20.33
C ARG A 31 -0.30 6.45 18.89
N SER A 32 -1.40 6.79 18.24
CA SER A 32 -1.66 6.40 16.85
C SER A 32 -0.61 6.98 15.89
N ARG A 33 -0.24 8.23 16.06
CA ARG A 33 0.81 8.88 15.24
C ARG A 33 2.16 8.20 15.44
N LYS A 34 2.51 7.89 16.68
CA LYS A 34 3.77 7.21 17.02
C LYS A 34 3.83 5.81 16.38
N THR A 35 2.76 5.03 16.51
CA THR A 35 2.65 3.69 15.93
C THR A 35 2.74 3.75 14.40
N ARG A 36 2.04 4.68 13.78
CA ARG A 36 2.06 4.86 12.32
C ARG A 36 3.44 5.24 11.81
N LYS A 37 4.10 6.16 12.49
CA LYS A 37 5.47 6.58 12.16
C LYS A 37 6.45 5.41 12.26
N GLN A 38 6.35 4.63 13.31
CA GLN A 38 7.18 3.43 13.52
C GLN A 38 6.97 2.42 12.39
N LYS A 39 5.73 2.12 12.04
CA LYS A 39 5.39 1.17 10.97
C LYS A 39 5.86 1.66 9.60
N LYS A 40 5.76 2.96 9.31
CA LYS A 40 6.32 3.55 8.09
C LYS A 40 7.83 3.39 8.03
N GLN A 41 8.49 3.57 9.14
CA GLN A 41 9.95 3.42 9.22
C GLN A 41 10.37 1.96 8.99
N GLU A 42 9.67 1.00 9.58
CA GLU A 42 9.85 -0.44 9.33
C GLU A 42 9.64 -0.79 7.85
N TRP A 43 8.63 -0.21 7.23
CA TRP A 43 8.35 -0.38 5.81
C TRP A 43 9.50 0.14 4.92
N LEU A 44 10.03 1.33 5.24
CA LEU A 44 11.18 1.89 4.53
C LEU A 44 12.43 1.01 4.69
N GLU A 45 12.70 0.52 5.90
CA GLU A 45 13.80 -0.41 6.14
C GLU A 45 13.64 -1.70 5.33
N PHE A 46 12.43 -2.22 5.27
CA PHE A 46 12.11 -3.37 4.43
C PHE A 46 12.40 -3.08 2.95
N LYS A 47 11.97 -1.93 2.43
CA LYS A 47 12.24 -1.53 1.04
C LYS A 47 13.72 -1.33 0.75
N ARG A 48 14.51 -0.85 1.71
CA ARG A 48 15.96 -0.69 1.55
C ARG A 48 16.69 -2.01 1.28
N GLY A 49 16.16 -3.10 1.80
CA GLY A 49 16.70 -4.44 1.57
C GLY A 49 16.33 -5.04 0.21
N LEU A 50 15.48 -4.37 -0.56
CA LEU A 50 15.03 -4.86 -1.85
C LEU A 50 15.82 -4.25 -3.00
N SER A 51 15.96 -5.00 -4.08
CA SER A 51 16.57 -4.55 -5.32
C SER A 51 15.69 -4.90 -6.51
N CYS A 52 15.82 -4.15 -7.60
CA CYS A 52 15.12 -4.45 -8.83
C CYS A 52 15.53 -5.82 -9.35
N THR A 53 14.57 -6.69 -9.63
CA THR A 53 14.84 -8.04 -10.14
C THR A 53 15.43 -8.05 -11.55
N LYS A 54 15.25 -6.97 -12.31
CA LYS A 54 15.75 -6.84 -13.69
C LYS A 54 17.12 -6.18 -13.77
N CYS A 55 17.32 -5.04 -13.12
CA CYS A 55 18.56 -4.25 -13.25
C CYS A 55 19.41 -4.22 -11.97
N GLY A 56 18.90 -4.73 -10.85
CA GLY A 56 19.62 -4.77 -9.58
C GLY A 56 19.71 -3.45 -8.83
N PHE A 57 19.13 -2.37 -9.35
CA PHE A 57 19.15 -1.07 -8.67
C PHE A 57 18.39 -1.14 -7.35
N SER A 58 18.98 -0.58 -6.30
CA SER A 58 18.41 -0.65 -4.95
C SER A 58 18.34 0.74 -4.33
N HIS A 59 17.13 1.28 -4.20
CA HIS A 59 16.84 2.50 -3.48
C HIS A 59 15.37 2.49 -3.07
N PRO A 60 15.03 2.76 -1.81
CA PRO A 60 13.65 2.64 -1.34
C PRO A 60 12.66 3.57 -2.06
N ALA A 61 13.11 4.72 -2.55
CA ALA A 61 12.25 5.66 -3.26
C ALA A 61 11.87 5.20 -4.66
N VAL A 62 12.66 4.33 -5.30
CA VAL A 62 12.43 3.91 -6.69
C VAL A 62 11.98 2.46 -6.83
N ILE A 63 11.93 1.70 -5.73
CA ILE A 63 11.43 0.33 -5.77
C ILE A 63 9.90 0.34 -5.76
N ASP A 64 9.32 -0.23 -6.80
CA ASP A 64 7.88 -0.44 -6.93
C ASP A 64 7.56 -1.93 -6.85
N PHE A 65 6.34 -2.25 -6.46
CA PHE A 65 5.84 -3.61 -6.40
C PHE A 65 4.95 -3.88 -7.60
N HIS A 66 5.41 -4.75 -8.49
CA HIS A 66 4.66 -5.16 -9.68
C HIS A 66 3.92 -6.46 -9.40
N HIS A 67 2.60 -6.46 -9.53
CA HIS A 67 1.77 -7.66 -9.35
C HIS A 67 1.99 -8.65 -10.50
N VAL A 68 2.35 -9.88 -10.16
CA VAL A 68 2.49 -10.99 -11.13
C VAL A 68 1.21 -11.79 -11.28
N GLY A 69 0.34 -11.73 -10.29
CA GLY A 69 -0.96 -12.39 -10.28
C GLY A 69 -2.12 -11.39 -10.29
N PRO A 70 -3.35 -11.86 -9.98
CA PRO A 70 -4.50 -10.96 -9.86
C PRO A 70 -4.25 -9.90 -8.79
N LYS A 71 -4.34 -8.63 -9.20
CA LYS A 71 -4.21 -7.49 -8.27
C LYS A 71 -5.48 -7.36 -7.46
N LYS A 72 -5.36 -7.54 -6.16
CA LYS A 72 -6.46 -7.35 -5.21
C LYS A 72 -6.50 -5.93 -4.67
N TYR A 73 -5.34 -5.40 -4.27
CA TYR A 73 -5.20 -4.05 -3.72
C TYR A 73 -3.94 -3.39 -4.25
N SER A 74 -3.94 -2.06 -4.28
CA SER A 74 -2.72 -1.29 -4.51
C SER A 74 -1.89 -1.25 -3.23
N VAL A 75 -0.62 -1.66 -3.30
CA VAL A 75 0.30 -1.64 -2.15
C VAL A 75 0.46 -0.22 -1.60
N ASN A 76 0.59 0.77 -2.47
CA ASN A 76 0.74 2.17 -2.06
C ASN A 76 -0.48 2.69 -1.31
N GLU A 77 -1.69 2.33 -1.74
CA GLU A 77 -2.92 2.67 -1.04
C GLU A 77 -3.00 2.01 0.33
N LEU A 78 -2.63 0.75 0.43
CA LEU A 78 -2.61 0.03 1.71
C LEU A 78 -1.66 0.69 2.71
N ILE A 79 -0.46 1.06 2.27
CA ILE A 79 0.51 1.76 3.12
C ILE A 79 0.00 3.15 3.50
N GLY A 80 -0.57 3.89 2.55
CA GLY A 80 -1.16 5.21 2.80
C GLY A 80 -2.30 5.18 3.83
N ASN A 81 -3.08 4.10 3.83
CA ASN A 81 -4.19 3.89 4.77
C ASN A 81 -3.76 3.23 6.09
N GLY A 82 -2.48 2.96 6.27
CA GLY A 82 -1.96 2.32 7.48
C GLY A 82 -2.21 0.82 7.58
N ARG A 83 -2.59 0.18 6.49
CA ARG A 83 -2.85 -1.26 6.41
C ARG A 83 -1.57 -2.04 6.08
N PHE A 84 -0.59 -1.95 6.93
CA PHE A 84 0.74 -2.55 6.70
C PHE A 84 0.71 -4.07 6.62
N LYS A 85 -0.05 -4.70 7.49
CA LYS A 85 -0.19 -6.18 7.50
C LYS A 85 -0.74 -6.69 6.17
N THR A 86 -1.79 -6.06 5.66
CA THR A 86 -2.40 -6.40 4.37
C THR A 86 -1.43 -6.11 3.22
N ALA A 87 -0.66 -5.03 3.30
CA ALA A 87 0.37 -4.71 2.32
C ALA A 87 1.46 -5.79 2.25
N TYR A 88 1.96 -6.26 3.39
CA TYR A 88 2.94 -7.35 3.42
C TYR A 88 2.38 -8.66 2.83
N GLU A 89 1.10 -8.93 3.02
CA GLU A 89 0.44 -10.08 2.38
C GLU A 89 0.34 -9.89 0.86
N GLU A 90 -0.02 -8.70 0.41
CA GLU A 90 -0.17 -8.39 -1.01
C GLU A 90 1.16 -8.47 -1.78
N ILE A 91 2.26 -8.02 -1.17
CA ILE A 91 3.58 -8.05 -1.83
C ILE A 91 4.13 -9.45 -2.05
N LYS A 92 3.58 -10.48 -1.41
CA LYS A 92 3.94 -11.88 -1.70
C LYS A 92 3.59 -12.27 -3.13
N GLN A 93 2.64 -11.57 -3.75
CA GLN A 93 2.23 -11.75 -5.14
C GLN A 93 2.86 -10.73 -6.08
N CYS A 94 3.86 -10.00 -5.60
CA CYS A 94 4.53 -8.95 -6.37
C CYS A 94 6.01 -9.27 -6.55
N VAL A 95 6.60 -8.68 -7.58
CA VAL A 95 8.05 -8.62 -7.76
C VAL A 95 8.51 -7.18 -7.59
N ALA A 96 9.71 -7.00 -7.03
CA ALA A 96 10.30 -5.68 -6.88
C ALA A 96 10.93 -5.25 -8.21
N LEU A 97 10.50 -4.12 -8.72
CA LEU A 97 11.05 -3.48 -9.92
C LEU A 97 11.35 -2.02 -9.61
N CYS A 98 12.44 -1.49 -10.18
CA CYS A 98 12.65 -0.05 -10.11
C CYS A 98 11.62 0.67 -11.00
N ALA A 99 11.40 1.97 -10.76
CA ALA A 99 10.42 2.74 -11.51
C ALA A 99 10.62 2.67 -13.03
N ASN A 100 11.87 2.67 -13.49
CA ASN A 100 12.19 2.57 -14.91
C ASN A 100 11.82 1.20 -15.48
N CYS A 101 12.26 0.12 -14.85
CA CYS A 101 11.94 -1.24 -15.30
C CYS A 101 10.44 -1.54 -15.23
N HIS A 102 9.76 -1.00 -14.21
CA HIS A 102 8.32 -1.16 -14.05
C HIS A 102 7.55 -0.48 -15.18
N ARG A 103 7.92 0.76 -15.52
CA ARG A 103 7.31 1.49 -16.64
C ARG A 103 7.59 0.82 -17.99
N ILE A 104 8.81 0.37 -18.21
CA ILE A 104 9.20 -0.35 -19.43
C ILE A 104 8.40 -1.64 -19.55
N HIS A 105 8.24 -2.38 -18.47
CA HIS A 105 7.46 -3.61 -18.45
C HIS A 105 6.00 -3.36 -18.89
N HIS A 106 5.35 -2.36 -18.35
CA HIS A 106 3.97 -2.00 -18.73
C HIS A 106 3.89 -1.47 -20.16
N TYR A 107 4.87 -0.70 -20.59
CA TYR A 107 4.93 -0.22 -21.97
C TYR A 107 5.01 -1.38 -22.96
N ASP A 108 5.91 -2.34 -22.73
CA ASP A 108 6.09 -3.51 -23.59
C ASP A 108 4.82 -4.38 -23.61
N GLU A 109 4.16 -4.52 -22.46
CA GLU A 109 2.90 -5.25 -22.36
C GLU A 109 1.79 -4.60 -23.21
N HIS A 110 1.68 -3.28 -23.15
CA HIS A 110 0.73 -2.53 -23.96
C HIS A 110 1.02 -2.65 -25.46
N GLU A 111 2.28 -2.57 -25.85
CA GLU A 111 2.69 -2.72 -27.24
C GLU A 111 2.35 -4.12 -27.78
N ARG A 112 2.60 -5.15 -27.00
CA ARG A 112 2.20 -6.52 -27.37
C ARG A 112 0.69 -6.67 -27.57
N LYS A 113 -0.11 -6.02 -26.74
CA LYS A 113 -1.57 -6.05 -26.83
C LYS A 113 -2.12 -5.25 -28.02
N ARG A 114 -1.46 -4.16 -28.38
CA ARG A 114 -1.86 -3.29 -29.49
C ARG A 114 -1.46 -3.83 -30.87
N GLY A 115 -0.48 -4.71 -30.93
CA GLY A 115 0.12 -5.15 -32.17
C GLY A 115 1.12 -4.14 -32.73
N PRO A 116 1.69 -4.41 -33.93
CA PRO A 116 2.71 -3.55 -34.53
C PRO A 116 2.13 -2.16 -34.84
N LYS A 117 2.85 -1.11 -34.39
CA LYS A 117 2.50 0.27 -34.73
C LYS A 117 2.80 0.54 -36.21
N PRO A 118 1.95 1.30 -36.90
CA PRO A 118 2.31 1.82 -38.21
C PRO A 118 3.55 2.73 -38.06
N PRO A 119 4.42 2.77 -39.06
CA PRO A 119 5.57 3.66 -39.02
C PRO A 119 5.13 5.11 -38.81
N LEU A 120 5.88 5.83 -37.98
CA LEU A 120 5.63 7.24 -37.76
C LEU A 120 5.79 7.96 -39.10
N GLU A 121 4.72 8.62 -39.55
CA GLU A 121 4.84 9.48 -40.71
C GLU A 121 5.79 10.64 -40.38
N PRO A 122 6.73 10.97 -41.26
CA PRO A 122 7.59 12.12 -41.02
C PRO A 122 6.74 13.38 -40.91
N ASN A 123 6.98 14.17 -39.86
CA ASN A 123 6.33 15.46 -39.73
C ASN A 123 6.70 16.33 -40.96
N THR A 124 5.73 16.47 -41.83
CA THR A 124 5.83 17.43 -42.94
C THR A 124 5.35 18.77 -42.41
N ASP A 125 6.29 19.59 -41.97
CA ASP A 125 6.03 21.02 -41.78
C ASP A 125 6.17 21.73 -43.12
#